data_e4887a478d1093e9fd2943fd32e1fb66
#
_entry.id   e4887a478d1093e9fd2943fd32e1fb66
#
_cell.length_a   1.000
_cell.length_b   1.000
_cell.length_c   1.000
_cell.angle_alpha   90.00
_cell.angle_beta   90.00
_cell.angle_gamma   90.00
#
_symmetry.space_group_name_H-M   'P 1'
#
loop_
_entity.id
_entity.type
_entity.pdbx_description
1 polymer ?
#
loop_
_entity_poly.entity_id
_entity_poly.type
_entity_poly.pdbx_seq_one_letter_code
_entity_poly.pdbx_strand_id
1 'polypeptide(L)'
;MSYQVIFTQGTATVTVPAGEKIAIQAFSPANVFQEVGFPNFPDSQDLLTVVENTTYVSGAFTNATSVTIQAGASGAYYSVGVAPDISNNGNWQPQGAPANIADGAAMAATAANVLTGIITATPTAGRDIQLPTGASLDLATEWAIGDSFDFSVITLAAFALTLTVNTNVTIVGAAATAGTSGASARFRCRKTAADTFVVYRIG
;
A
#
# COMPACT_ATOMS: atom_id res chain seq x y z
N MET A 1 -3.32 -0.43 4.76
CA MET A 1 -3.48 0.41 5.97
C MET A 1 -4.95 0.65 6.20
N SER A 2 -5.42 0.52 7.44
CA SER A 2 -6.81 0.82 7.80
C SER A 2 -6.84 2.19 8.47
N TYR A 3 -7.71 3.07 8.00
CA TYR A 3 -8.05 4.29 8.72
C TYR A 3 -9.18 3.98 9.71
N GLN A 4 -9.25 4.78 10.78
CA GLN A 4 -10.33 4.73 11.75
C GLN A 4 -11.24 5.96 11.58
N VAL A 5 -12.50 5.78 11.94
CA VAL A 5 -13.53 6.81 11.79
C VAL A 5 -13.95 7.32 13.17
N ILE A 6 -13.98 8.64 13.32
CA ILE A 6 -14.59 9.31 14.49
C ILE A 6 -15.93 9.88 14.02
N PHE A 7 -17.01 9.45 14.66
CA PHE A 7 -18.34 9.94 14.32
C PHE A 7 -18.50 11.45 14.63
N THR A 8 -19.57 12.04 14.12
CA THR A 8 -19.90 13.44 14.33
C THR A 8 -19.86 13.83 15.80
N GLN A 9 -19.15 14.93 16.14
CA GLN A 9 -18.93 15.43 17.51
C GLN A 9 -18.30 14.40 18.48
N GLY A 10 -17.74 13.32 17.92
CA GLY A 10 -17.02 12.29 18.72
C GLY A 10 -15.61 12.74 19.07
N THR A 11 -15.07 12.05 20.08
CA THR A 11 -13.67 12.22 20.51
C THR A 11 -12.98 10.87 20.47
N ALA A 12 -11.76 10.85 19.95
CA ALA A 12 -10.88 9.68 20.03
C ALA A 12 -9.52 10.10 20.58
N THR A 13 -9.01 9.30 21.51
CA THR A 13 -7.61 9.42 21.97
C THR A 13 -6.85 8.22 21.46
N VAL A 14 -5.72 8.46 20.80
CA VAL A 14 -4.88 7.44 20.18
C VAL A 14 -3.43 7.64 20.60
N THR A 15 -2.76 6.54 20.95
CA THR A 15 -1.32 6.57 21.17
C THR A 15 -0.59 6.41 19.85
N VAL A 16 0.23 7.40 19.50
CA VAL A 16 1.12 7.35 18.33
C VAL A 16 2.49 6.87 18.83
N PRO A 17 3.01 5.72 18.36
CA PRO A 17 4.32 5.22 18.74
C PRO A 17 5.47 6.15 18.38
N ALA A 18 6.60 6.02 19.06
CA ALA A 18 7.82 6.76 18.71
C ALA A 18 8.26 6.43 17.28
N GLY A 19 8.65 7.46 16.52
CA GLY A 19 9.03 7.36 15.12
C GLY A 19 7.85 7.35 14.13
N GLU A 20 6.63 7.20 14.59
CA GLU A 20 5.43 7.23 13.77
C GLU A 20 4.80 8.62 13.67
N LYS A 21 3.84 8.76 12.76
CA LYS A 21 3.07 9.97 12.47
C LYS A 21 1.60 9.67 12.61
N ILE A 22 0.79 10.71 12.71
CA ILE A 22 -0.66 10.62 12.56
C ILE A 22 -1.10 11.46 11.37
N ALA A 23 -1.96 10.88 10.54
CA ALA A 23 -2.69 11.60 9.49
C ALA A 23 -4.13 11.74 9.92
N ILE A 24 -4.72 12.93 9.72
CA ILE A 24 -6.10 13.26 10.09
C ILE A 24 -6.75 13.98 8.94
N GLN A 25 -7.95 13.56 8.56
CA GLN A 25 -8.81 14.26 7.58
C GLN A 25 -10.14 14.58 8.23
N ALA A 26 -10.57 15.83 8.10
CA ALA A 26 -11.86 16.29 8.58
C ALA A 26 -12.52 17.24 7.55
N PHE A 27 -13.84 17.16 7.42
CA PHE A 27 -14.66 18.00 6.52
C PHE A 27 -15.37 19.13 7.26
N SER A 28 -15.24 19.19 8.57
CA SER A 28 -15.64 20.29 9.45
C SER A 28 -14.53 20.45 10.50
N PRO A 29 -14.43 21.61 11.18
CA PRO A 29 -13.35 21.83 12.14
C PRO A 29 -13.23 20.69 13.14
N ALA A 30 -12.05 20.07 13.19
CA ALA A 30 -11.66 19.07 14.17
C ALA A 30 -10.44 19.56 14.94
N ASN A 31 -10.55 19.67 16.26
CA ASN A 31 -9.45 20.06 17.11
C ASN A 31 -8.59 18.85 17.41
N VAL A 32 -7.29 19.00 17.25
CA VAL A 32 -6.29 17.95 17.51
C VAL A 32 -5.37 18.41 18.62
N PHE A 33 -5.33 17.68 19.71
CA PHE A 33 -4.52 17.97 20.87
C PHE A 33 -3.41 16.92 21.02
N GLN A 34 -2.26 17.37 21.46
CA GLN A 34 -1.14 16.51 21.82
C GLN A 34 -0.95 16.56 23.34
N GLU A 35 -0.76 15.40 23.96
CA GLU A 35 -0.32 15.32 25.35
C GLU A 35 1.13 15.80 25.48
N VAL A 36 1.36 16.77 26.34
CA VAL A 36 2.69 17.37 26.54
C VAL A 36 3.28 17.05 27.92
N GLY A 37 2.48 16.60 28.87
CA GLY A 37 2.89 16.17 30.21
C GLY A 37 3.86 17.13 30.92
N PHE A 38 3.36 18.02 31.74
CA PHE A 38 4.22 18.80 32.62
C PHE A 38 4.42 18.04 33.95
N PRO A 39 5.55 18.19 34.65
CA PRO A 39 5.83 17.46 35.91
C PRO A 39 4.73 17.54 36.97
N ASN A 40 3.97 18.64 37.01
CA ASN A 40 2.86 18.85 37.93
C ASN A 40 1.46 18.67 37.29
N PHE A 41 1.41 18.45 35.98
CA PHE A 41 0.18 18.30 35.19
C PHE A 41 0.41 17.25 34.09
N PRO A 42 0.50 15.95 34.47
CA PRO A 42 0.86 14.90 33.52
C PRO A 42 -0.14 14.72 32.37
N ASP A 43 -1.40 15.11 32.58
CA ASP A 43 -2.47 14.98 31.57
C ASP A 43 -2.71 16.27 30.78
N SER A 44 -1.77 17.22 30.83
CA SER A 44 -1.90 18.48 30.06
C SER A 44 -1.81 18.23 28.57
N GLN A 45 -2.66 18.91 27.82
CA GLN A 45 -2.75 18.82 26.36
C GLN A 45 -2.59 20.19 25.72
N ASP A 46 -1.78 20.24 24.66
CA ASP A 46 -1.66 21.43 23.81
C ASP A 46 -2.40 21.21 22.51
N LEU A 47 -3.02 22.28 21.99
CA LEU A 47 -3.62 22.26 20.66
C LEU A 47 -2.51 22.11 19.60
N LEU A 48 -2.43 20.94 18.98
CA LEU A 48 -1.48 20.67 17.92
C LEU A 48 -1.89 21.35 16.62
N THR A 49 -3.17 21.25 16.25
CA THR A 49 -3.73 21.86 15.04
C THR A 49 -5.26 21.82 15.03
N VAL A 50 -5.86 22.57 14.10
CA VAL A 50 -7.26 22.43 13.70
C VAL A 50 -7.29 21.98 12.25
N VAL A 51 -7.95 20.86 11.97
CA VAL A 51 -8.07 20.28 10.63
C VAL A 51 -9.46 20.56 10.11
N GLU A 52 -9.56 21.22 8.95
CA GLU A 52 -10.82 21.52 8.29
C GLU A 52 -10.67 21.45 6.77
N ASN A 53 -11.54 20.70 6.11
CA ASN A 53 -11.57 20.51 4.64
C ASN A 53 -10.21 20.15 4.02
N THR A 54 -9.34 19.48 4.78
CA THR A 54 -8.00 19.11 4.37
C THR A 54 -7.54 17.85 5.08
N THR A 55 -6.36 17.37 4.69
CA THR A 55 -5.63 16.31 5.41
C THR A 55 -4.42 16.93 6.09
N TYR A 56 -4.31 16.73 7.38
CA TYR A 56 -3.12 17.05 8.17
C TYR A 56 -2.29 15.80 8.39
N VAL A 57 -0.98 15.91 8.26
CA VAL A 57 -0.02 14.85 8.61
C VAL A 57 1.02 15.45 9.56
N SER A 58 1.15 14.87 10.74
CA SER A 58 2.13 15.32 11.74
C SER A 58 3.57 15.04 11.29
N GLY A 59 4.55 15.67 11.94
CA GLY A 59 5.90 15.14 12.00
C GLY A 59 5.95 13.77 12.72
N ALA A 60 7.08 13.05 12.61
CA ALA A 60 7.29 11.87 13.43
C ALA A 60 7.47 12.27 14.90
N PHE A 61 6.77 11.58 15.80
CA PHE A 61 6.89 11.84 17.23
C PHE A 61 8.19 11.23 17.78
N THR A 62 8.94 12.01 18.55
CA THR A 62 10.20 11.52 19.15
C THR A 62 9.94 10.43 20.19
N ASN A 63 8.84 10.57 20.95
CA ASN A 63 8.40 9.62 21.98
C ASN A 63 6.98 9.17 21.66
N ALA A 64 6.56 8.03 22.21
CA ALA A 64 5.16 7.65 22.17
C ALA A 64 4.31 8.76 22.83
N THR A 65 3.30 9.23 22.10
CA THR A 65 2.52 10.41 22.48
C THR A 65 1.04 10.14 22.32
N SER A 66 0.23 10.55 23.29
CA SER A 66 -1.23 10.52 23.16
C SER A 66 -1.71 11.72 22.34
N VAL A 67 -2.51 11.45 21.32
CA VAL A 67 -3.17 12.47 20.50
C VAL A 67 -4.68 12.34 20.65
N THR A 68 -5.34 13.42 21.04
CA THR A 68 -6.80 13.49 21.17
C THR A 68 -7.38 14.29 20.01
N ILE A 69 -8.33 13.70 19.29
CA ILE A 69 -9.02 14.27 18.15
C ILE A 69 -10.47 14.50 18.56
N GLN A 70 -10.92 15.76 18.54
CA GLN A 70 -12.30 16.14 18.76
C GLN A 70 -12.91 16.50 17.40
N ALA A 71 -13.72 15.58 16.86
CA ALA A 71 -14.33 15.76 15.56
C ALA A 71 -15.49 16.76 15.61
N GLY A 72 -15.59 17.56 14.57
CA GLY A 72 -16.71 18.49 14.38
C GLY A 72 -17.97 17.81 13.82
N ALA A 73 -18.83 18.61 13.20
CA ALA A 73 -20.17 18.17 12.73
C ALA A 73 -20.16 17.09 11.65
N SER A 74 -19.05 16.91 10.91
CA SER A 74 -18.92 15.92 9.83
C SER A 74 -18.10 14.68 10.23
N GLY A 75 -17.67 14.59 11.48
CA GLY A 75 -16.75 13.56 11.92
C GLY A 75 -15.32 13.77 11.42
N ALA A 76 -14.45 12.83 11.69
CA ALA A 76 -13.07 12.84 11.23
C ALA A 76 -12.57 11.41 10.94
N TYR A 77 -11.52 11.31 10.13
CA TYR A 77 -10.80 10.06 9.84
C TYR A 77 -9.37 10.21 10.30
N TYR A 78 -8.78 9.15 10.82
CA TYR A 78 -7.36 9.16 11.15
C TYR A 78 -6.67 7.83 10.85
N SER A 79 -5.36 7.88 10.65
CA SER A 79 -4.47 6.74 10.48
C SER A 79 -3.15 7.01 11.18
N VAL A 80 -2.54 5.98 11.78
CA VAL A 80 -1.25 6.06 12.46
C VAL A 80 -0.26 5.11 11.79
N GLY A 81 0.99 5.51 11.65
CA GLY A 81 2.05 4.70 11.08
C GLY A 81 3.28 5.52 10.66
N VAL A 82 4.28 4.86 10.15
CA VAL A 82 5.49 5.52 9.61
C VAL A 82 5.15 6.42 8.40
N ALA A 83 4.20 6.00 7.57
CA ALA A 83 3.66 6.75 6.44
C ALA A 83 2.14 6.66 6.43
N PRO A 84 1.44 7.29 7.40
CA PRO A 84 -0.01 7.24 7.46
C PRO A 84 -0.61 7.98 6.26
N ASP A 85 -1.62 7.40 5.65
CA ASP A 85 -2.35 7.99 4.53
C ASP A 85 -3.85 7.79 4.73
N ILE A 86 -4.60 8.88 4.62
CA ILE A 86 -6.07 8.94 4.63
C ILE A 86 -6.61 9.63 3.39
N SER A 87 -5.74 10.07 2.47
CA SER A 87 -6.16 10.78 1.26
C SER A 87 -6.95 9.89 0.30
N ASN A 88 -7.06 8.60 0.61
CA ASN A 88 -7.77 7.64 -0.23
C ASN A 88 -9.28 7.67 0.01
N ASN A 89 -9.93 8.65 -0.54
CA ASN A 89 -11.39 8.81 -0.57
C ASN A 89 -12.08 7.77 -1.49
N GLY A 90 -11.60 6.54 -1.49
CA GLY A 90 -12.24 5.39 -2.15
C GLY A 90 -12.06 5.31 -3.67
N ASN A 91 -11.67 6.36 -4.36
CA ASN A 91 -11.53 6.38 -5.82
C ASN A 91 -10.10 6.49 -6.34
N TRP A 92 -9.14 6.90 -5.52
CA TRP A 92 -7.74 7.03 -5.91
C TRP A 92 -6.89 6.10 -5.05
N GLN A 93 -6.31 5.09 -5.69
CA GLN A 93 -5.28 4.26 -5.07
C GLN A 93 -3.92 4.81 -5.48
N PRO A 94 -3.01 5.11 -4.54
CA PRO A 94 -1.64 5.44 -4.89
C PRO A 94 -1.06 4.31 -5.74
N GLN A 95 -0.73 4.61 -6.97
CA GLN A 95 -0.09 3.68 -7.91
C GLN A 95 1.35 4.09 -8.06
N GLY A 96 2.28 3.23 -7.70
CA GLY A 96 3.70 3.41 -8.03
C GLY A 96 3.89 3.52 -9.55
N ALA A 97 4.99 4.14 -9.97
CA ALA A 97 5.34 4.12 -11.39
C ALA A 97 5.41 2.65 -11.87
N PRO A 98 4.88 2.32 -13.06
CA PRO A 98 5.00 0.98 -13.62
C PRO A 98 6.46 0.51 -13.66
N ALA A 99 6.69 -0.73 -13.25
CA ALA A 99 8.02 -1.33 -13.35
C ALA A 99 8.30 -1.71 -14.81
N ASN A 100 9.32 -1.12 -15.41
CA ASN A 100 9.78 -1.51 -16.74
C ASN A 100 10.93 -2.52 -16.59
N ILE A 101 10.74 -3.74 -17.10
CA ILE A 101 11.78 -4.78 -17.11
C ILE A 101 12.50 -4.72 -18.47
N ALA A 102 13.83 -4.55 -18.43
CA ALA A 102 14.65 -4.50 -19.62
C ALA A 102 14.58 -5.83 -20.41
N ASP A 103 14.50 -5.74 -21.75
CA ASP A 103 14.52 -6.91 -22.62
C ASP A 103 15.81 -7.72 -22.47
N GLY A 104 15.69 -9.03 -22.48
CA GLY A 104 16.80 -9.95 -22.37
C GLY A 104 16.35 -11.40 -22.36
N ALA A 105 17.30 -12.33 -22.51
CA ALA A 105 17.01 -13.77 -22.50
C ALA A 105 16.59 -14.29 -21.10
N ALA A 106 16.96 -13.58 -20.03
CA ALA A 106 16.68 -13.96 -18.64
C ALA A 106 16.05 -12.76 -17.91
N MET A 107 14.78 -12.45 -18.23
CA MET A 107 14.05 -11.38 -17.55
C MET A 107 13.52 -11.89 -16.21
N ALA A 108 13.68 -11.10 -15.16
CA ALA A 108 13.17 -11.43 -13.83
C ALA A 108 12.52 -10.20 -13.18
N ALA A 109 11.39 -10.42 -12.55
CA ALA A 109 10.73 -9.43 -11.72
C ALA A 109 11.19 -9.58 -10.26
N THR A 110 11.48 -8.47 -9.61
CA THR A 110 11.67 -8.43 -8.15
C THR A 110 10.32 -8.34 -7.44
N ALA A 111 10.27 -8.59 -6.14
CA ALA A 111 9.06 -8.34 -5.35
C ALA A 111 8.59 -6.88 -5.50
N ALA A 112 9.51 -5.92 -5.45
CA ALA A 112 9.19 -4.50 -5.64
C ALA A 112 8.56 -4.23 -7.02
N ASN A 113 9.03 -4.88 -8.10
CA ASN A 113 8.43 -4.72 -9.43
C ASN A 113 6.98 -5.22 -9.46
N VAL A 114 6.71 -6.39 -8.87
CA VAL A 114 5.36 -6.96 -8.84
C VAL A 114 4.42 -6.09 -8.00
N LEU A 115 4.90 -5.55 -6.88
CA LEU A 115 4.14 -4.71 -5.96
C LEU A 115 3.80 -3.32 -6.51
N THR A 116 4.42 -2.87 -7.62
CA THR A 116 3.94 -1.66 -8.33
C THR A 116 2.55 -1.86 -8.92
N GLY A 117 2.08 -3.11 -9.07
CA GLY A 117 0.80 -3.45 -9.68
C GLY A 117 0.80 -3.42 -11.21
N ILE A 118 1.81 -2.84 -11.85
CA ILE A 118 1.96 -2.82 -13.31
C ILE A 118 3.41 -3.11 -13.70
N ILE A 119 3.60 -4.16 -14.46
CA ILE A 119 4.88 -4.53 -15.08
C ILE A 119 4.78 -4.29 -16.59
N THR A 120 5.76 -3.62 -17.16
CA THR A 120 5.88 -3.40 -18.61
C THR A 120 7.20 -3.93 -19.13
N ALA A 121 7.24 -4.30 -20.40
CA ALA A 121 8.48 -4.56 -21.12
C ALA A 121 8.30 -4.31 -22.62
N THR A 122 9.40 -4.00 -23.31
CA THR A 122 9.48 -3.85 -24.77
C THR A 122 10.32 -4.98 -25.34
N PRO A 123 9.78 -6.22 -25.45
CA PRO A 123 10.55 -7.38 -25.89
C PRO A 123 10.82 -7.32 -27.38
N THR A 124 11.99 -7.82 -27.81
CA THR A 124 12.39 -8.00 -29.23
C THR A 124 12.05 -9.39 -29.77
N ALA A 125 11.59 -10.31 -28.90
CA ALA A 125 11.12 -11.66 -29.21
C ALA A 125 10.11 -12.08 -28.12
N GLY A 126 9.46 -13.23 -28.25
CA GLY A 126 8.74 -13.84 -27.13
C GLY A 126 9.70 -14.05 -25.93
N ARG A 127 9.30 -13.56 -24.76
CA ARG A 127 10.13 -13.56 -23.55
C ARG A 127 9.43 -14.13 -22.34
N ASP A 128 10.22 -14.74 -21.47
CA ASP A 128 9.80 -15.19 -20.17
C ASP A 128 10.23 -14.19 -19.09
N ILE A 129 9.31 -13.85 -18.18
CA ILE A 129 9.59 -13.04 -16.98
C ILE A 129 9.46 -13.97 -15.77
N GLN A 130 10.56 -14.28 -15.12
CA GLN A 130 10.55 -15.05 -13.89
C GLN A 130 9.98 -14.23 -12.74
N LEU A 131 9.02 -14.79 -12.03
CA LEU A 131 8.46 -14.21 -10.80
C LEU A 131 9.51 -14.22 -9.66
N PRO A 132 9.38 -13.32 -8.67
CA PRO A 132 10.20 -13.39 -7.46
C PRO A 132 9.95 -14.69 -6.69
N THR A 133 10.84 -15.05 -5.79
CA THR A 133 10.62 -16.18 -4.87
C THR A 133 9.52 -15.85 -3.86
N GLY A 134 8.83 -16.85 -3.33
CA GLY A 134 7.86 -16.67 -2.27
C GLY A 134 8.46 -15.99 -1.03
N ALA A 135 9.67 -16.37 -0.64
CA ALA A 135 10.37 -15.73 0.48
C ALA A 135 10.64 -14.23 0.24
N SER A 136 11.00 -13.83 -1.00
CA SER A 136 11.20 -12.40 -1.30
C SER A 136 9.90 -11.60 -1.34
N LEU A 137 8.79 -12.22 -1.74
CA LEU A 137 7.46 -11.61 -1.65
C LEU A 137 7.02 -11.47 -0.18
N ASP A 138 7.23 -12.50 0.62
CA ASP A 138 6.86 -12.48 2.04
C ASP A 138 7.63 -11.42 2.83
N LEU A 139 8.93 -11.30 2.57
CA LEU A 139 9.78 -10.27 3.18
C LEU A 139 9.38 -8.84 2.75
N ALA A 140 8.87 -8.66 1.54
CA ALA A 140 8.48 -7.36 1.01
C ALA A 140 7.06 -6.93 1.42
N THR A 141 6.31 -7.80 2.11
CA THR A 141 4.91 -7.58 2.47
C THR A 141 4.65 -8.04 3.90
N GLU A 142 3.77 -7.33 4.61
CA GLU A 142 3.29 -7.73 5.93
C GLU A 142 1.93 -8.47 5.84
N TRP A 143 1.75 -9.28 4.80
CA TRP A 143 0.46 -9.92 4.54
C TRP A 143 0.21 -11.16 5.37
N ALA A 144 -1.02 -11.30 5.82
CA ALA A 144 -1.51 -12.52 6.44
C ALA A 144 -1.81 -13.60 5.39
N ILE A 145 -1.84 -14.86 5.82
CA ILE A 145 -2.29 -15.97 4.97
C ILE A 145 -3.74 -15.70 4.52
N GLY A 146 -3.96 -15.73 3.22
CA GLY A 146 -5.25 -15.41 2.61
C GLY A 146 -5.29 -14.05 1.92
N ASP A 147 -4.40 -13.11 2.27
CA ASP A 147 -4.31 -11.82 1.61
C ASP A 147 -3.86 -11.97 0.15
N SER A 148 -4.28 -11.02 -0.68
CA SER A 148 -3.97 -11.02 -2.10
C SER A 148 -3.91 -9.61 -2.68
N PHE A 149 -3.19 -9.46 -3.78
CA PHE A 149 -3.15 -8.24 -4.58
C PHE A 149 -3.20 -8.59 -6.08
N ASP A 150 -3.59 -7.61 -6.87
CA ASP A 150 -3.65 -7.74 -8.32
C ASP A 150 -2.49 -6.99 -8.96
N PHE A 151 -1.95 -7.56 -10.02
CA PHE A 151 -0.98 -6.90 -10.88
C PHE A 151 -1.23 -7.24 -12.35
N SER A 152 -0.74 -6.38 -13.23
CA SER A 152 -0.86 -6.54 -14.68
C SER A 152 0.51 -6.62 -15.33
N VAL A 153 0.63 -7.43 -16.36
CA VAL A 153 1.81 -7.47 -17.23
C VAL A 153 1.38 -6.97 -18.60
N ILE A 154 2.11 -6.01 -19.15
CA ILE A 154 1.81 -5.35 -20.42
C ILE A 154 3.02 -5.44 -21.35
N THR A 155 2.84 -6.04 -22.52
CA THR A 155 3.87 -5.97 -23.56
C THR A 155 3.73 -4.67 -24.35
N LEU A 156 4.83 -3.96 -24.52
CA LEU A 156 4.89 -2.73 -25.31
C LEU A 156 5.37 -2.97 -26.76
N ALA A 157 5.58 -4.25 -27.14
CA ALA A 157 5.99 -4.67 -28.47
C ALA A 157 5.09 -5.81 -28.97
N ALA A 158 5.21 -6.18 -30.26
CA ALA A 158 4.40 -7.22 -30.90
C ALA A 158 4.90 -8.64 -30.56
N PHE A 159 5.25 -8.90 -29.30
CA PHE A 159 5.71 -10.19 -28.79
C PHE A 159 5.08 -10.51 -27.45
N ALA A 160 4.80 -11.77 -27.19
CA ALA A 160 4.22 -12.21 -25.92
C ALA A 160 5.26 -12.14 -24.78
N LEU A 161 4.75 -11.79 -23.59
CA LEU A 161 5.45 -11.95 -22.33
C LEU A 161 4.80 -13.09 -21.56
N THR A 162 5.58 -14.06 -21.11
CA THR A 162 5.11 -15.21 -20.33
C THR A 162 5.66 -15.13 -18.92
N LEU A 163 4.82 -15.21 -17.90
CA LEU A 163 5.28 -15.35 -16.53
C LEU A 163 5.74 -16.78 -16.29
N THR A 164 6.88 -16.93 -15.62
CA THR A 164 7.39 -18.23 -15.18
C THR A 164 7.48 -18.29 -13.65
N VAL A 165 7.30 -19.48 -13.11
CA VAL A 165 7.32 -19.75 -11.67
C VAL A 165 8.73 -19.59 -11.09
N ASN A 166 8.77 -19.45 -9.76
CA ASN A 166 10.00 -19.47 -8.98
C ASN A 166 9.75 -20.27 -7.69
N THR A 167 10.76 -20.41 -6.83
CA THR A 167 10.67 -21.15 -5.57
C THR A 167 9.48 -20.66 -4.75
N ASN A 168 8.60 -21.59 -4.37
CA ASN A 168 7.39 -21.36 -3.58
C ASN A 168 6.37 -20.36 -4.21
N VAL A 169 6.44 -20.20 -5.53
CA VAL A 169 5.42 -19.45 -6.30
C VAL A 169 4.91 -20.33 -7.43
N THR A 170 3.60 -20.51 -7.51
CA THR A 170 2.93 -21.28 -8.56
C THR A 170 1.99 -20.39 -9.36
N ILE A 171 1.70 -20.78 -10.62
CA ILE A 171 0.78 -20.06 -11.50
C ILE A 171 -0.38 -20.98 -11.86
N VAL A 172 -1.60 -20.44 -11.79
CA VAL A 172 -2.83 -21.12 -12.20
C VAL A 172 -3.48 -20.30 -13.34
N GLY A 173 -3.72 -20.95 -14.46
CA GLY A 173 -4.26 -20.36 -15.68
C GLY A 173 -3.18 -20.00 -16.71
N ALA A 174 -3.57 -19.31 -17.79
CA ALA A 174 -2.65 -18.91 -18.85
C ALA A 174 -1.65 -17.85 -18.35
N ALA A 175 -0.35 -18.12 -18.49
CA ALA A 175 0.71 -17.25 -17.96
C ALA A 175 1.16 -16.15 -18.95
N ALA A 176 0.69 -16.16 -20.20
CA ALA A 176 1.18 -15.27 -21.25
C ALA A 176 0.21 -14.14 -21.59
N THR A 177 0.76 -12.99 -22.02
CA THR A 177 0.02 -11.96 -22.78
C THR A 177 -0.19 -12.42 -24.23
N ALA A 178 -1.12 -11.77 -24.96
CA ALA A 178 -1.12 -11.88 -26.41
C ALA A 178 0.16 -11.24 -27.00
N GLY A 179 0.55 -11.68 -28.21
CA GLY A 179 1.74 -11.17 -28.90
C GLY A 179 1.49 -9.91 -29.71
N THR A 180 0.69 -8.97 -29.20
CA THR A 180 0.40 -7.69 -29.84
C THR A 180 0.78 -6.53 -28.92
N SER A 181 1.31 -5.45 -29.47
CA SER A 181 1.69 -4.27 -28.69
C SER A 181 0.49 -3.73 -27.91
N GLY A 182 0.69 -3.44 -26.63
CA GLY A 182 -0.37 -3.03 -25.70
C GLY A 182 -1.17 -4.17 -25.10
N ALA A 183 -0.94 -5.43 -25.50
CA ALA A 183 -1.61 -6.57 -24.89
C ALA A 183 -1.23 -6.71 -23.41
N SER A 184 -2.21 -7.00 -22.59
CA SER A 184 -2.04 -7.16 -21.15
C SER A 184 -2.59 -8.49 -20.64
N ALA A 185 -2.09 -8.88 -19.48
CA ALA A 185 -2.54 -10.00 -18.71
C ALA A 185 -2.67 -9.58 -17.25
N ARG A 186 -3.81 -9.82 -16.61
CA ARG A 186 -4.04 -9.48 -15.20
C ARG A 186 -4.00 -10.73 -14.34
N PHE A 187 -3.32 -10.60 -13.23
CA PHE A 187 -3.07 -11.68 -12.28
C PHE A 187 -3.43 -11.25 -10.86
N ARG A 188 -3.83 -12.21 -10.05
CA ARG A 188 -3.99 -12.10 -8.61
C ARG A 188 -2.95 -12.98 -7.92
N CYS A 189 -2.10 -12.39 -7.10
CA CYS A 189 -1.16 -13.09 -6.25
C CYS A 189 -1.76 -13.23 -4.86
N ARG A 190 -1.87 -14.46 -4.34
CA ARG A 190 -2.44 -14.77 -3.03
C ARG A 190 -1.42 -15.52 -2.17
N LYS A 191 -1.23 -15.07 -0.93
CA LYS A 191 -0.43 -15.79 0.07
C LYS A 191 -1.21 -17.00 0.58
N THR A 192 -0.64 -18.19 0.51
CA THR A 192 -1.28 -19.46 0.92
C THR A 192 -0.65 -20.07 2.16
N ALA A 193 0.63 -19.81 2.41
CA ALA A 193 1.39 -20.19 3.59
C ALA A 193 2.57 -19.22 3.77
N ALA A 194 3.36 -19.37 4.84
CA ALA A 194 4.63 -18.66 4.97
C ALA A 194 5.49 -18.92 3.73
N ASP A 195 6.08 -17.87 3.20
CA ASP A 195 6.92 -17.88 1.98
C ASP A 195 6.27 -18.53 0.74
N THR A 196 4.93 -18.72 0.71
CA THR A 196 4.27 -19.48 -0.36
C THR A 196 3.11 -18.70 -0.96
N PHE A 197 3.14 -18.56 -2.30
CA PHE A 197 2.17 -17.79 -3.06
C PHE A 197 1.63 -18.56 -4.28
N VAL A 198 0.38 -18.27 -4.62
CA VAL A 198 -0.27 -18.73 -5.85
C VAL A 198 -0.70 -17.52 -6.66
N VAL A 199 -0.34 -17.51 -7.93
CA VAL A 199 -0.67 -16.47 -8.90
C VAL A 199 -1.76 -16.99 -9.83
N TYR A 200 -2.93 -16.38 -9.82
CA TYR A 200 -4.08 -16.74 -10.64
C TYR A 200 -4.20 -15.78 -11.81
N ARG A 201 -4.41 -16.29 -13.02
CA ARG A 201 -4.84 -15.47 -14.16
C ARG A 201 -6.31 -15.07 -13.97
N ILE A 202 -6.61 -13.76 -14.00
CA ILE A 202 -7.97 -13.22 -13.78
C ILE A 202 -8.47 -12.30 -14.91
N GLY A 203 -7.65 -12.02 -15.93
CA GLY A 203 -8.03 -11.22 -17.07
C GLY A 203 -6.98 -11.17 -18.18
#